data_80bca39e169b40c858541e8ffa04ead5
#
_entry.id   80bca39e169b40c858541e8ffa04ead5
#
_cell.length_a   1.000
_cell.length_b   1.000
_cell.length_c   1.000
_cell.angle_alpha   90.00
_cell.angle_beta   90.00
_cell.angle_gamma   90.00
#
_symmetry.space_group_name_H-M   'P 1'
#
loop_
_entity.id
_entity.type
_entity.pdbx_description
1 polymer ?
#
loop_
_entity_poly.entity_id
_entity_poly.type
_entity_poly.pdbx_seq_one_letter_code
_entity_poly.pdbx_strand_id
1 'polypeptide(L)'
;MKPEIEAFDLGNMWFGSQLYKEGLLDDPPMFQMCLGIPWGAPATPLAMQAMKDIMPEQGVWSGFAISKNEMPFVAQTVVMGGNPRVGLEDNLYISKGKLATNAQLVEKAIRIVTDLGASIMTAEETRKKLKLVKHK
;
A
#
# COMPACT_ATOMS: atom_id res chain seq x y z
N MET A 1 7.56 -2.05 -18.84
CA MET A 1 7.67 -2.11 -17.36
C MET A 1 6.55 -1.24 -16.79
N LYS A 2 5.79 -1.71 -15.80
CA LYS A 2 4.70 -0.92 -15.20
C LYS A 2 5.21 -0.23 -13.92
N PRO A 3 5.16 1.10 -13.82
CA PRO A 3 5.59 1.79 -12.61
C PRO A 3 4.55 1.68 -11.49
N GLU A 4 5.01 1.67 -10.24
CA GLU A 4 4.20 1.93 -9.05
C GLU A 4 4.61 3.29 -8.49
N ILE A 5 3.64 4.18 -8.33
CA ILE A 5 3.88 5.55 -7.85
C ILE A 5 3.91 5.55 -6.34
N GLU A 6 5.07 5.68 -5.73
CA GLU A 6 5.18 5.83 -4.29
C GLU A 6 4.90 7.28 -3.89
N ALA A 7 3.89 7.45 -3.06
CA ALA A 7 3.39 8.75 -2.64
C ALA A 7 3.55 8.94 -1.14
N PHE A 8 4.28 9.96 -0.75
CA PHE A 8 4.57 10.34 0.64
C PHE A 8 3.65 11.44 1.17
N ASP A 9 2.90 12.11 0.26
CA ASP A 9 1.99 13.19 0.59
C ASP A 9 0.93 13.41 -0.51
N LEU A 10 0.05 14.39 -0.30
CA LEU A 10 -1.00 14.74 -1.26
C LEU A 10 -0.45 15.26 -2.59
N GLY A 11 0.68 15.94 -2.58
CA GLY A 11 1.33 16.48 -3.79
C GLY A 11 1.80 15.35 -4.70
N ASN A 12 2.42 14.30 -4.12
CA ASN A 12 2.85 13.13 -4.86
C ASN A 12 1.65 12.38 -5.46
N MET A 13 0.56 12.21 -4.70
CA MET A 13 -0.68 11.59 -5.20
C MET A 13 -1.30 12.39 -6.34
N TRP A 14 -1.36 13.70 -6.19
CA TRP A 14 -1.90 14.59 -7.22
C TRP A 14 -1.06 14.55 -8.50
N PHE A 15 0.27 14.61 -8.35
CA PHE A 15 1.18 14.51 -9.50
C PHE A 15 1.04 13.17 -10.23
N GLY A 16 1.03 12.03 -9.51
CA GLY A 16 0.80 10.71 -10.09
C GLY A 16 -0.55 10.61 -10.80
N SER A 17 -1.60 11.19 -10.23
CA SER A 17 -2.93 11.26 -10.85
C SER A 17 -2.94 12.10 -12.12
N GLN A 18 -2.16 13.17 -12.15
CA GLN A 18 -1.98 13.99 -13.36
C GLN A 18 -1.25 13.22 -14.48
N LEU A 19 -0.18 12.49 -14.15
CA LEU A 19 0.54 11.64 -15.11
C LEU A 19 -0.40 10.60 -15.76
N TYR A 20 -1.29 10.02 -14.96
CA TYR A 20 -2.29 9.08 -15.49
C TYR A 20 -3.29 9.77 -16.45
N LYS A 21 -3.80 10.96 -16.09
CA LYS A 21 -4.70 11.75 -16.95
C LYS A 21 -4.06 12.12 -18.27
N GLU A 22 -2.77 12.34 -18.29
CA GLU A 22 -1.98 12.64 -19.50
C GLU A 22 -1.63 11.40 -20.33
N GLY A 23 -2.06 10.20 -19.89
CA GLY A 23 -1.80 8.94 -20.59
C GLY A 23 -0.37 8.42 -20.48
N LEU A 24 0.39 8.88 -19.50
CA LEU A 24 1.79 8.48 -19.27
C LEU A 24 1.92 7.23 -18.38
N LEU A 25 0.83 6.78 -17.76
CA LEU A 25 0.78 5.57 -16.95
C LEU A 25 -0.17 4.55 -17.54
N ASP A 26 0.26 3.28 -17.57
CA ASP A 26 -0.56 2.15 -18.01
C ASP A 26 -1.73 1.88 -17.06
N ASP A 27 -2.89 1.50 -17.64
CA ASP A 27 -4.08 1.10 -16.89
C ASP A 27 -3.99 -0.34 -16.33
N PRO A 28 -4.38 -0.61 -15.08
CA PRO A 28 -4.69 0.35 -14.00
C PRO A 28 -3.41 1.02 -13.48
N PRO A 29 -3.42 2.32 -13.16
CA PRO A 29 -2.27 2.96 -12.51
C PRO A 29 -2.08 2.39 -11.10
N MET A 30 -0.82 2.25 -10.68
CA MET A 30 -0.47 1.67 -9.38
C MET A 30 0.10 2.75 -8.47
N PHE A 31 -0.45 2.83 -7.25
CA PHE A 31 -0.02 3.77 -6.22
C PHE A 31 0.38 3.04 -4.94
N GLN A 32 1.38 3.55 -4.24
CA GLN A 32 1.77 3.09 -2.91
C GLN A 32 1.80 4.28 -1.96
N MET A 33 0.94 4.25 -0.93
CA MET A 33 0.86 5.31 0.08
C MET A 33 1.79 4.99 1.24
N CYS A 34 2.83 5.81 1.41
CA CYS A 34 3.78 5.74 2.52
C CYS A 34 3.44 6.80 3.57
N LEU A 35 3.04 6.39 4.77
CA LEU A 35 2.63 7.30 5.83
C LEU A 35 3.56 7.23 7.05
N GLY A 36 3.73 8.38 7.70
CA GLY A 36 4.51 8.47 8.93
C GLY A 36 6.00 8.71 8.74
N ILE A 37 6.45 8.98 7.52
CA ILE A 37 7.78 9.52 7.24
C ILE A 37 7.81 10.98 7.71
N PRO A 38 8.91 11.45 8.37
CA PRO A 38 9.06 12.85 8.72
C PRO A 38 8.83 13.77 7.50
N TRP A 39 7.97 14.78 7.69
CA TRP A 39 7.61 15.78 6.67
C TRP A 39 6.73 15.27 5.50
N GLY A 40 6.42 13.96 5.48
CA GLY A 40 5.39 13.41 4.62
C GLY A 40 4.00 13.39 5.30
N ALA A 41 3.06 12.68 4.70
CA ALA A 41 1.72 12.49 5.27
C ALA A 41 1.80 11.76 6.62
N PRO A 42 1.13 12.26 7.68
CA PRO A 42 1.13 11.60 8.97
C PRO A 42 0.40 10.25 8.90
N ALA A 43 0.81 9.29 9.75
CA ALA A 43 0.14 7.99 9.85
C ALA A 43 -1.21 8.12 10.59
N THR A 44 -2.19 8.68 9.88
CA THR A 44 -3.57 8.85 10.36
C THR A 44 -4.59 8.38 9.31
N PRO A 45 -5.76 7.86 9.73
CA PRO A 45 -6.82 7.49 8.79
C PRO A 45 -7.25 8.65 7.88
N LEU A 46 -7.28 9.87 8.41
CA LEU A 46 -7.65 11.07 7.65
C LEU A 46 -6.66 11.37 6.53
N ALA A 47 -5.35 11.28 6.79
CA ALA A 47 -4.32 11.48 5.76
C ALA A 47 -4.42 10.42 4.65
N MET A 48 -4.60 9.15 5.02
CA MET A 48 -4.80 8.07 4.04
C MET A 48 -6.06 8.29 3.20
N GLN A 49 -7.17 8.72 3.82
CA GLN A 49 -8.41 9.04 3.10
C GLN A 49 -8.19 10.18 2.10
N ALA A 50 -7.56 11.27 2.54
CA ALA A 50 -7.29 12.42 1.67
C ALA A 50 -6.42 12.05 0.46
N MET A 51 -5.40 11.18 0.65
CA MET A 51 -4.60 10.66 -0.45
C MET A 51 -5.42 9.78 -1.39
N LYS A 52 -6.29 8.91 -0.84
CA LYS A 52 -7.18 8.05 -1.63
C LYS A 52 -8.16 8.88 -2.49
N ASP A 53 -8.71 9.97 -1.95
CA ASP A 53 -9.70 10.80 -2.66
C ASP A 53 -9.11 11.53 -3.90
N ILE A 54 -7.79 11.69 -3.96
CA ILE A 54 -7.09 12.27 -5.11
C ILE A 54 -6.77 11.23 -6.18
N MET A 55 -6.69 9.95 -5.80
CA MET A 55 -6.33 8.87 -6.70
C MET A 55 -7.39 8.68 -7.79
N PRO A 56 -7.02 8.34 -9.05
CA PRO A 56 -7.97 7.96 -10.08
C PRO A 56 -8.82 6.74 -9.64
N GLU A 57 -10.09 6.72 -10.04
CA GLU A 57 -11.03 5.64 -9.69
C GLU A 57 -10.52 4.25 -10.12
N GLN A 58 -9.81 4.17 -11.26
CA GLN A 58 -9.21 2.95 -11.78
C GLN A 58 -7.94 2.54 -11.04
N GLY A 59 -7.42 3.37 -10.14
CA GLY A 59 -6.17 3.14 -9.44
C GLY A 59 -6.21 1.92 -8.55
N VAL A 60 -5.18 1.08 -8.65
CA VAL A 60 -4.90 0.03 -7.66
C VAL A 60 -3.87 0.57 -6.69
N TRP A 61 -4.13 0.44 -5.42
CA TRP A 61 -3.26 1.03 -4.42
C TRP A 61 -2.87 0.09 -3.29
N SER A 62 -1.67 0.29 -2.78
CA SER A 62 -1.15 -0.27 -1.54
C SER A 62 -0.94 0.85 -0.52
N GLY A 63 -0.95 0.48 0.77
CA GLY A 63 -0.70 1.42 1.85
C GLY A 63 0.04 0.79 3.00
N PHE A 64 0.92 1.56 3.60
CA PHE A 64 1.65 1.19 4.80
C PHE A 64 1.98 2.41 5.65
N ALA A 65 2.38 2.16 6.88
CA ALA A 65 2.88 3.21 7.76
C ALA A 65 4.13 2.72 8.51
N ILE A 66 5.02 3.65 8.83
CA ILE A 66 6.34 3.34 9.38
C ILE A 66 6.26 2.92 10.85
N SER A 67 7.12 1.97 11.24
CA SER A 67 7.41 1.55 12.60
C SER A 67 6.18 0.98 13.32
N LYS A 68 5.86 1.47 14.52
CA LYS A 68 4.75 0.99 15.36
C LYS A 68 3.38 1.06 14.68
N ASN A 69 3.26 1.87 13.64
CA ASN A 69 2.01 2.05 12.89
C ASN A 69 1.81 1.03 11.76
N GLU A 70 2.83 0.23 11.41
CA GLU A 70 2.74 -0.74 10.30
C GLU A 70 1.53 -1.68 10.47
N MET A 71 1.43 -2.40 11.56
CA MET A 71 0.35 -3.38 11.77
C MET A 71 -1.05 -2.75 11.92
N PRO A 72 -1.25 -1.65 12.65
CA PRO A 72 -2.52 -0.92 12.61
C PRO A 72 -2.93 -0.48 11.21
N PHE A 73 -1.97 -0.10 10.35
CA PHE A 73 -2.24 0.32 8.99
C PHE A 73 -2.49 -0.83 8.01
N VAL A 74 -2.08 -2.07 8.33
CA VAL A 74 -2.58 -3.25 7.61
C VAL A 74 -4.11 -3.30 7.69
N ALA A 75 -4.68 -3.20 8.89
CA ALA A 75 -6.12 -3.20 9.07
C ALA A 75 -6.79 -1.98 8.39
N GLN A 76 -6.24 -0.79 8.61
CA GLN A 76 -6.74 0.45 8.01
C GLN A 76 -6.78 0.38 6.48
N THR A 77 -5.71 -0.10 5.84
CA THR A 77 -5.60 -0.26 4.39
C THR A 77 -6.67 -1.22 3.85
N VAL A 78 -6.86 -2.37 4.51
CA VAL A 78 -7.87 -3.36 4.11
C VAL A 78 -9.29 -2.79 4.23
N VAL A 79 -9.61 -2.15 5.34
CA VAL A 79 -10.94 -1.54 5.58
C VAL A 79 -11.25 -0.46 4.52
N MET A 80 -10.23 0.25 4.04
CA MET A 80 -10.39 1.25 2.98
C MET A 80 -10.33 0.67 1.56
N GLY A 81 -10.20 -0.65 1.39
CA GLY A 81 -10.20 -1.34 0.10
C GLY A 81 -8.86 -1.33 -0.63
N GLY A 82 -7.76 -1.07 0.08
CA GLY A 82 -6.40 -1.14 -0.43
C GLY A 82 -5.69 -2.47 -0.15
N ASN A 83 -4.45 -2.56 -0.59
CA ASN A 83 -3.58 -3.71 -0.39
C ASN A 83 -2.47 -3.33 0.61
N PRO A 84 -2.30 -4.03 1.75
CA PRO A 84 -1.28 -3.66 2.73
C PRO A 84 0.11 -4.08 2.28
N ARG A 85 1.11 -3.26 2.60
CA ARG A 85 2.53 -3.59 2.55
C ARG A 85 3.08 -3.74 3.97
N VAL A 86 3.95 -4.74 4.19
CA VAL A 86 4.70 -4.95 5.43
C VAL A 86 6.12 -5.43 5.14
N GLY A 87 7.04 -5.12 6.03
CA GLY A 87 8.40 -5.62 5.94
C GLY A 87 9.40 -4.90 6.85
N LEU A 88 10.61 -5.44 6.91
CA LEU A 88 11.69 -4.91 7.77
C LEU A 88 12.22 -3.54 7.31
N GLU A 89 11.93 -3.12 6.09
CA GLU A 89 12.19 -1.76 5.64
C GLU A 89 11.38 -0.74 6.45
N ASP A 90 10.13 -1.10 6.78
CA ASP A 90 9.16 -0.21 7.37
C ASP A 90 9.09 -0.35 8.90
N ASN A 91 9.31 -1.57 9.43
CA ASN A 91 9.23 -1.86 10.86
C ASN A 91 10.12 -3.05 11.26
N LEU A 92 10.93 -2.87 12.30
CA LEU A 92 11.85 -3.89 12.81
C LEU A 92 11.23 -4.82 13.86
N TYR A 93 10.01 -4.55 14.35
CA TYR A 93 9.49 -5.20 15.56
C TYR A 93 8.16 -5.90 15.32
N ILE A 94 8.06 -7.18 15.76
CA ILE A 94 6.78 -7.91 15.79
C ILE A 94 5.89 -7.45 16.96
N SER A 95 6.51 -6.99 18.03
CA SER A 95 5.90 -6.39 19.21
C SER A 95 6.93 -5.53 19.94
N LYS A 96 6.50 -4.73 20.92
CA LYS A 96 7.39 -3.83 21.68
C LYS A 96 8.62 -4.57 22.21
N GLY A 97 9.80 -4.15 21.77
CA GLY A 97 11.09 -4.69 22.20
C GLY A 97 11.47 -6.06 21.61
N LYS A 98 10.65 -6.67 20.74
CA LYS A 98 10.95 -7.96 20.11
C LYS A 98 11.12 -7.79 18.61
N LEU A 99 12.34 -8.00 18.11
CA LEU A 99 12.65 -7.95 16.69
C LEU A 99 11.83 -8.98 15.89
N ALA A 100 11.51 -8.63 14.67
CA ALA A 100 10.78 -9.46 13.71
C ALA A 100 11.70 -10.01 12.63
N THR A 101 11.23 -11.04 11.93
CA THR A 101 11.68 -11.40 10.58
C THR A 101 10.62 -10.94 9.57
N ASN A 102 10.98 -10.81 8.28
CA ASN A 102 10.00 -10.52 7.23
C ASN A 102 8.85 -11.54 7.23
N ALA A 103 9.15 -12.83 7.39
CA ALA A 103 8.14 -13.88 7.44
C ALA A 103 7.12 -13.63 8.56
N GLN A 104 7.58 -13.28 9.77
CA GLN A 104 6.69 -13.00 10.90
C GLN A 104 5.79 -11.77 10.68
N LEU A 105 6.30 -10.72 10.03
CA LEU A 105 5.50 -9.54 9.68
C LEU A 105 4.43 -9.91 8.65
N VAL A 106 4.80 -10.66 7.61
CA VAL A 106 3.85 -11.15 6.58
C VAL A 106 2.79 -12.06 7.17
N GLU A 107 3.16 -13.05 8.00
CA GLU A 107 2.22 -13.95 8.67
C GLU A 107 1.24 -13.18 9.56
N LYS A 108 1.72 -12.15 10.28
CA LYS A 108 0.87 -11.29 11.10
C LYS A 108 -0.09 -10.46 10.26
N ALA A 109 0.39 -9.91 9.13
CA ALA A 109 -0.45 -9.17 8.20
C ALA A 109 -1.54 -10.07 7.59
N ILE A 110 -1.19 -11.29 7.16
CA ILE A 110 -2.16 -12.28 6.64
C ILE A 110 -3.25 -12.56 7.66
N ARG A 111 -2.90 -12.78 8.94
CA ARG A 111 -3.90 -12.99 10.00
C ARG A 111 -4.85 -11.79 10.13
N ILE A 112 -4.32 -10.56 10.16
CA ILE A 112 -5.16 -9.35 10.25
C ILE A 112 -6.12 -9.28 9.05
N VAL A 113 -5.63 -9.52 7.83
CA VAL A 113 -6.44 -9.51 6.61
C VAL A 113 -7.56 -10.54 6.68
N THR A 114 -7.24 -11.78 7.09
CA THR A 114 -8.22 -12.88 7.17
C THR A 114 -9.22 -12.69 8.31
N ASP A 115 -8.81 -12.18 9.47
CA ASP A 115 -9.69 -11.86 10.60
C ASP A 115 -10.70 -10.75 10.25
N LEU A 116 -10.35 -9.87 9.31
CA LEU A 116 -11.27 -8.87 8.74
C LEU A 116 -12.20 -9.44 7.65
N GLY A 117 -12.14 -10.74 7.37
CA GLY A 117 -12.97 -11.41 6.35
C GLY A 117 -12.48 -11.20 4.91
N ALA A 118 -11.30 -10.63 4.70
CA ALA A 118 -10.68 -10.51 3.39
C ALA A 118 -9.80 -11.73 3.06
N SER A 119 -9.36 -11.84 1.81
CA SER A 119 -8.50 -12.94 1.34
C SER A 119 -7.25 -12.42 0.64
N ILE A 120 -6.22 -13.26 0.62
CA ILE A 120 -4.97 -12.97 -0.08
C ILE A 120 -5.07 -13.52 -1.51
N MET A 121 -4.80 -12.66 -2.49
CA MET A 121 -4.71 -13.07 -3.89
C MET A 121 -3.47 -13.92 -4.16
N THR A 122 -3.62 -14.90 -5.02
CA THR A 122 -2.47 -15.61 -5.60
C THR A 122 -1.64 -14.71 -6.51
N ALA A 123 -0.41 -15.11 -6.79
CA ALA A 123 0.45 -14.39 -7.73
C ALA A 123 -0.17 -14.31 -9.15
N GLU A 124 -0.95 -15.31 -9.57
CA GLU A 124 -1.63 -15.32 -10.86
C GLU A 124 -2.78 -14.30 -10.89
N GLU A 125 -3.64 -14.31 -9.88
CA GLU A 125 -4.72 -13.33 -9.72
C GLU A 125 -4.19 -11.90 -9.68
N THR A 126 -3.07 -11.68 -8.94
CA THR A 126 -2.41 -10.38 -8.86
C THR A 126 -1.91 -9.93 -10.24
N ARG A 127 -1.24 -10.79 -10.99
CA ARG A 127 -0.79 -10.45 -12.36
C ARG A 127 -1.96 -10.10 -13.27
N LYS A 128 -3.05 -10.85 -13.18
CA LYS A 128 -4.27 -10.59 -13.96
C LYS A 128 -4.89 -9.26 -13.60
N LYS A 129 -5.06 -8.99 -12.29
CA LYS A 129 -5.62 -7.72 -11.78
C LYS A 129 -4.81 -6.51 -12.23
N LEU A 130 -3.48 -6.62 -12.15
CA LEU A 130 -2.57 -5.54 -12.51
C LEU A 130 -2.23 -5.49 -14.00
N LYS A 131 -2.78 -6.39 -14.81
CA LYS A 131 -2.48 -6.52 -16.26
C LYS A 131 -0.98 -6.63 -16.54
N LEU A 132 -0.25 -7.38 -15.71
CA LEU A 132 1.21 -7.55 -15.88
C LEU A 132 1.53 -8.50 -17.02
N VAL A 133 2.46 -8.08 -17.89
CA VAL A 133 2.96 -8.92 -18.99
C VAL A 133 4.03 -9.86 -18.44
N LYS A 134 3.84 -11.17 -18.70
CA LYS A 134 4.86 -12.16 -18.37
C LYS A 134 5.98 -12.06 -19.40
N HIS A 135 7.15 -11.60 -19.00
CA HIS A 135 8.34 -11.70 -19.84
C HIS A 135 8.78 -13.17 -19.90
N LYS A 136 9.03 -13.66 -21.12
CA LYS A 136 9.59 -14.98 -21.39
C LYS A 136 11.08 -14.99 -21.04
#